data_ef9bf46d6299756a42438fc79631eae5
#
_entry.id   ef9bf46d6299756a42438fc79631eae5
#
_cell.length_a   1.000
_cell.length_b   1.000
_cell.length_c   1.000
_cell.angle_alpha   90.00
_cell.angle_beta   90.00
_cell.angle_gamma   90.00
#
_symmetry.space_group_name_H-M   'P 1'
#
loop_
_entity.id
_entity.type
_entity.pdbx_description
1 polymer ?
#
loop_
_entity_poly.entity_id
_entity_poly.type
_entity_poly.pdbx_seq_one_letter_code
_entity_poly.pdbx_strand_id
1 'polypeptide(L)'
;MNTILLEKKRRQDLGIFYTRPEIVDFMYDILLVWKEKEDKENSRWELHKPKHYPSVVDPACGEGIFLKKAIERSFTRPDWIFGMDIDEEVVERWPSXXXLKAFDNDEAKLKAHFFHQNGLSPIKWKQHKEKYYGKLKRADVKNEQFNLVIGNPPYGGIGIDLSQHPTKEALELLTALRKFRIFAAKVNGSKKRSSREPNLELFDNLVAEQTVAYSNSSISSKEIESMPIEVLFIERFIQLCKEGGWIAIIIPDGILANSNMHYVREFIADNTKVEAIVSLPRDAFKHVGTSAKTSILFLKKQKTENLKYPVFLASLNKMEEKGLKMISEQYKEFYYEARLKYLQNSLL
;
A
#
# COMPACT_ATOMS: atom_id res chain seq x y z
N MET A 1 5.67 -1.17 -37.07
CA MET A 1 6.35 -1.13 -35.77
C MET A 1 5.59 -2.04 -34.80
N ASN A 2 6.29 -2.93 -34.15
CA ASN A 2 5.68 -4.09 -33.48
C ASN A 2 4.79 -3.65 -32.29
N THR A 3 3.53 -3.99 -32.29
CA THR A 3 2.54 -3.72 -31.23
C THR A 3 3.10 -4.08 -29.84
N ILE A 4 3.86 -5.18 -29.76
CA ILE A 4 4.54 -5.67 -28.53
C ILE A 4 5.57 -4.65 -28.02
N LEU A 5 6.30 -4.00 -28.88
CA LEU A 5 7.31 -2.98 -28.50
C LEU A 5 6.63 -1.70 -27.98
N LEU A 6 5.50 -1.31 -28.57
CA LEU A 6 4.70 -0.17 -28.13
C LEU A 6 4.09 -0.43 -26.75
N GLU A 7 3.52 -1.62 -26.53
CA GLU A 7 3.01 -2.06 -25.22
C GLU A 7 4.11 -2.06 -24.14
N LYS A 8 5.28 -2.59 -24.48
CA LYS A 8 6.41 -2.64 -23.56
C LYS A 8 6.88 -1.23 -23.17
N LYS A 9 6.99 -0.32 -24.15
CA LYS A 9 7.36 1.07 -23.91
C LYS A 9 6.32 1.78 -23.03
N ARG A 10 5.03 1.64 -23.35
CA ARG A 10 3.93 2.20 -22.58
C ARG A 10 3.97 1.74 -21.11
N ARG A 11 4.18 0.45 -20.87
CA ARG A 11 4.30 -0.09 -19.52
C ARG A 11 5.47 0.50 -18.76
N GLN A 12 6.62 0.67 -19.42
CA GLN A 12 7.80 1.31 -18.85
C GLN A 12 7.53 2.78 -18.52
N ASP A 13 6.87 3.49 -19.42
CA ASP A 13 6.53 4.92 -19.26
C ASP A 13 5.53 5.14 -18.12
N LEU A 14 4.63 4.19 -17.89
CA LEU A 14 3.64 4.21 -16.80
C LEU A 14 4.15 3.56 -15.50
N GLY A 15 5.35 2.96 -15.51
CA GLY A 15 5.90 2.25 -14.36
C GLY A 15 5.12 0.99 -13.96
N ILE A 16 4.41 0.36 -14.91
CA ILE A 16 3.55 -0.79 -14.65
C ILE A 16 4.37 -2.08 -14.65
N PHE A 17 4.40 -2.77 -13.52
CA PHE A 17 5.13 -4.03 -13.35
C PHE A 17 4.20 -5.11 -12.80
N TYR A 18 3.78 -6.03 -13.67
CA TYR A 18 2.93 -7.16 -13.27
C TYR A 18 3.65 -8.06 -12.25
N THR A 19 2.99 -8.28 -11.14
CA THR A 19 3.54 -9.10 -10.05
C THR A 19 3.29 -10.58 -10.32
N ARG A 20 4.32 -11.40 -10.13
CA ARG A 20 4.21 -12.86 -10.25
C ARG A 20 3.22 -13.41 -9.22
N PRO A 21 2.36 -14.38 -9.59
CA PRO A 21 1.41 -14.98 -8.64
C PRO A 21 2.07 -15.52 -7.38
N GLU A 22 3.27 -16.08 -7.47
CA GLU A 22 4.01 -16.67 -6.34
C GLU A 22 4.38 -15.60 -5.28
N ILE A 23 4.68 -14.38 -5.73
CA ILE A 23 4.96 -13.25 -4.81
C ILE A 23 3.66 -12.87 -4.08
N VAL A 24 2.54 -12.80 -4.81
CA VAL A 24 1.24 -12.46 -4.23
C VAL A 24 0.79 -13.55 -3.23
N ASP A 25 0.95 -14.82 -3.59
CA ASP A 25 0.67 -15.95 -2.69
C ASP A 25 1.49 -15.85 -1.40
N PHE A 26 2.79 -15.59 -1.52
CA PHE A 26 3.68 -15.36 -0.38
C PHE A 26 3.20 -14.19 0.49
N MET A 27 2.79 -13.08 -0.11
CA MET A 27 2.28 -11.93 0.66
C MET A 27 1.05 -12.34 1.48
N TYR A 28 0.17 -13.15 0.90
CA TYR A 28 -0.99 -13.67 1.63
C TYR A 28 -0.61 -14.73 2.69
N ASP A 29 0.46 -15.50 2.52
CA ASP A 29 0.94 -16.40 3.58
C ASP A 29 1.29 -15.62 4.85
N ILE A 30 1.97 -14.48 4.69
CA ILE A 30 2.30 -13.57 5.80
C ILE A 30 1.02 -12.98 6.43
N LEU A 31 0.13 -12.44 5.60
CA LEU A 31 -1.10 -11.77 6.03
C LEU A 31 -2.09 -12.73 6.72
N LEU A 32 -2.11 -14.00 6.33
CA LEU A 32 -2.96 -15.03 6.94
C LEU A 32 -2.54 -15.32 8.38
N VAL A 33 -1.25 -15.20 8.71
CA VAL A 33 -0.76 -15.33 10.11
C VAL A 33 -1.42 -14.25 10.97
N TRP A 34 -1.52 -13.02 10.48
CA TRP A 34 -2.18 -11.91 11.20
C TRP A 34 -3.68 -12.15 11.34
N LYS A 35 -4.31 -12.53 10.23
CA LYS A 35 -5.76 -12.79 10.19
C LYS A 35 -6.16 -13.91 11.13
N GLU A 36 -5.45 -15.04 11.11
CA GLU A 36 -5.69 -16.18 12.03
C GLU A 36 -5.68 -15.75 13.50
N LYS A 37 -4.75 -14.88 13.84
CA LYS A 37 -4.65 -14.37 15.21
C LYS A 37 -5.84 -13.46 15.56
N GLU A 38 -6.16 -12.50 14.71
CA GLU A 38 -7.30 -11.61 14.93
C GLU A 38 -8.62 -12.40 15.02
N ASP A 39 -8.78 -13.40 14.16
CA ASP A 39 -9.94 -14.29 14.20
C ASP A 39 -10.03 -15.07 15.52
N LYS A 40 -8.89 -15.55 16.05
CA LYS A 40 -8.82 -16.24 17.36
C LYS A 40 -9.12 -15.30 18.52
N GLU A 41 -8.61 -14.08 18.49
CA GLU A 41 -8.85 -13.07 19.52
C GLU A 41 -10.34 -12.65 19.53
N ASN A 42 -10.91 -12.41 18.36
CA ASN A 42 -12.31 -12.03 18.21
C ASN A 42 -13.27 -13.19 18.58
N SER A 43 -12.94 -14.45 18.26
CA SER A 43 -13.78 -15.59 18.55
C SER A 43 -13.92 -15.90 20.05
N ARG A 44 -12.96 -15.49 20.87
CA ARG A 44 -13.02 -15.64 22.33
C ARG A 44 -14.12 -14.80 22.98
N TRP A 45 -14.52 -13.70 22.32
CA TRP A 45 -15.44 -12.71 22.92
C TRP A 45 -16.78 -12.58 22.19
N GLU A 46 -16.91 -13.15 20.99
CA GLU A 46 -18.05 -12.89 20.09
C GLU A 46 -18.62 -14.17 19.45
N LEU A 47 -19.07 -15.11 20.30
CA LEU A 47 -19.63 -16.39 19.87
C LEU A 47 -20.86 -16.29 18.90
N HIS A 48 -21.47 -15.13 18.78
CA HIS A 48 -22.72 -14.93 18.03
C HIS A 48 -22.68 -13.85 16.95
N LYS A 49 -21.51 -13.25 16.67
CA LYS A 49 -21.43 -12.27 15.58
C LYS A 49 -21.07 -12.93 14.23
N PRO A 50 -21.67 -12.47 13.14
CA PRO A 50 -21.33 -13.00 11.81
C PRO A 50 -19.85 -12.75 11.50
N LYS A 51 -19.21 -13.72 10.86
CA LYS A 51 -17.81 -13.61 10.43
C LYS A 51 -17.57 -12.28 9.71
N HIS A 52 -16.71 -11.45 10.25
CA HIS A 52 -16.32 -10.19 9.64
C HIS A 52 -15.23 -10.44 8.59
N TYR A 53 -15.53 -10.13 7.33
CA TYR A 53 -14.55 -10.26 6.26
C TYR A 53 -13.78 -8.95 6.12
N PRO A 54 -12.44 -9.00 6.11
CA PRO A 54 -11.66 -7.77 5.95
C PRO A 54 -11.87 -7.14 4.56
N SER A 55 -12.07 -5.84 4.52
CA SER A 55 -12.10 -5.09 3.27
C SER A 55 -10.68 -4.91 2.74
N VAL A 56 -10.48 -5.18 1.45
CA VAL A 56 -9.18 -5.17 0.78
C VAL A 56 -9.22 -4.18 -0.38
N VAL A 57 -8.22 -3.32 -0.49
CA VAL A 57 -8.10 -2.40 -1.62
C VAL A 57 -6.68 -2.45 -2.22
N ASP A 58 -6.65 -2.36 -3.55
CA ASP A 58 -5.42 -2.12 -4.32
C ASP A 58 -5.63 -0.84 -5.15
N PRO A 59 -4.91 0.26 -4.82
CA PRO A 59 -5.10 1.53 -5.53
C PRO A 59 -4.35 1.65 -6.86
N ALA A 60 -3.69 0.59 -7.32
CA ALA A 60 -3.05 0.49 -8.63
C ALA A 60 -3.14 -0.98 -9.08
N CYS A 61 -4.37 -1.47 -9.23
CA CYS A 61 -4.64 -2.91 -9.18
C CYS A 61 -4.27 -3.65 -10.46
N GLY A 62 -4.01 -2.97 -11.56
CA GLY A 62 -3.79 -3.63 -12.83
C GLY A 62 -4.94 -4.59 -13.14
N GLU A 63 -4.62 -5.80 -13.53
CA GLU A 63 -5.60 -6.86 -13.81
C GLU A 63 -6.20 -7.49 -12.54
N GLY A 64 -5.87 -6.96 -11.36
CA GLY A 64 -6.48 -7.37 -10.09
C GLY A 64 -5.90 -8.61 -9.44
N ILE A 65 -4.64 -8.95 -9.73
CA ILE A 65 -4.02 -10.20 -9.20
C ILE A 65 -4.07 -10.27 -7.67
N PHE A 66 -3.77 -9.18 -6.97
CA PHE A 66 -3.80 -9.12 -5.51
C PHE A 66 -5.23 -9.37 -4.97
N LEU A 67 -6.22 -8.76 -5.61
CA LEU A 67 -7.63 -8.87 -5.20
C LEU A 67 -8.20 -10.27 -5.50
N LYS A 68 -7.83 -10.83 -6.66
CA LYS A 68 -8.19 -12.20 -7.03
C LYS A 68 -7.62 -13.20 -6.00
N LYS A 69 -6.34 -13.05 -5.65
CA LYS A 69 -5.68 -13.91 -4.66
C LYS A 69 -6.29 -13.78 -3.26
N ALA A 70 -6.78 -12.61 -2.87
CA ALA A 70 -7.50 -12.42 -1.62
C ALA A 70 -8.72 -13.35 -1.52
N ILE A 71 -9.43 -13.54 -2.64
CA ILE A 71 -10.59 -14.44 -2.71
C ILE A 71 -10.12 -15.90 -2.75
N GLU A 72 -9.21 -16.25 -3.65
CA GLU A 72 -8.68 -17.62 -3.82
C GLU A 72 -8.11 -18.18 -2.53
N ARG A 73 -7.46 -17.35 -1.74
CA ARG A 73 -6.84 -17.70 -0.45
C ARG A 73 -7.82 -17.61 0.73
N SER A 74 -9.09 -17.39 0.48
CA SER A 74 -10.14 -17.23 1.50
C SER A 74 -9.80 -16.15 2.55
N PHE A 75 -9.00 -15.17 2.17
CA PHE A 75 -8.68 -14.01 3.01
C PHE A 75 -9.93 -13.14 3.19
N THR A 76 -10.68 -12.93 2.10
CA THR A 76 -11.92 -12.17 2.12
C THR A 76 -12.89 -12.71 1.07
N ARG A 77 -14.00 -12.01 0.84
CA ARG A 77 -15.05 -12.32 -0.15
C ARG A 77 -15.12 -11.25 -1.25
N PRO A 78 -15.72 -11.58 -2.41
CA PRO A 78 -15.80 -10.61 -3.52
C PRO A 78 -16.42 -9.26 -3.12
N ASP A 79 -17.43 -9.26 -2.28
CA ASP A 79 -18.08 -8.04 -1.79
C ASP A 79 -17.16 -7.10 -1.00
N TRP A 80 -15.99 -7.56 -0.60
CA TRP A 80 -15.05 -6.81 0.25
C TRP A 80 -13.74 -6.46 -0.44
N ILE A 81 -13.63 -6.70 -1.76
CA ILE A 81 -12.46 -6.27 -2.55
C ILE A 81 -12.77 -5.01 -3.34
N PHE A 82 -11.76 -4.14 -3.49
CA PHE A 82 -11.87 -2.87 -4.23
C PHE A 82 -10.58 -2.63 -5.00
N GLY A 83 -10.71 -2.26 -6.28
CA GLY A 83 -9.55 -1.98 -7.14
C GLY A 83 -9.68 -0.63 -7.81
N MET A 84 -8.54 0.03 -8.00
CA MET A 84 -8.45 1.26 -8.79
C MET A 84 -7.34 1.12 -9.82
N ASP A 85 -7.57 1.57 -11.03
CA ASP A 85 -6.53 1.72 -12.03
C ASP A 85 -6.85 2.88 -12.97
N ILE A 86 -5.81 3.51 -13.49
CA ILE A 86 -5.93 4.62 -14.43
C ILE A 86 -5.84 4.16 -15.88
N ASP A 87 -5.29 2.99 -16.12
CA ASP A 87 -5.05 2.46 -17.47
C ASP A 87 -6.33 1.93 -18.09
N GLU A 88 -6.86 2.65 -19.08
CA GLU A 88 -8.09 2.29 -19.80
C GLU A 88 -8.04 0.88 -20.40
N GLU A 89 -6.90 0.47 -20.98
CA GLU A 89 -6.74 -0.87 -21.56
C GLU A 89 -6.86 -1.98 -20.49
N VAL A 90 -6.39 -1.71 -19.30
CA VAL A 90 -6.52 -2.61 -18.14
C VAL A 90 -7.98 -2.68 -17.69
N VAL A 91 -8.62 -1.52 -17.58
CA VAL A 91 -10.02 -1.38 -17.16
C VAL A 91 -10.96 -2.15 -18.11
N GLU A 92 -10.72 -2.06 -19.41
CA GLU A 92 -11.49 -2.78 -20.43
C GLU A 92 -11.37 -4.32 -20.29
N ARG A 93 -10.26 -4.80 -19.74
CA ARG A 93 -10.04 -6.23 -19.52
C ARG A 93 -10.63 -6.79 -18.22
N TRP A 94 -11.04 -5.95 -17.27
CA TRP A 94 -11.60 -6.43 -15.98
C TRP A 94 -12.77 -7.42 -16.16
N PRO A 95 -13.71 -7.24 -17.08
CA PRO A 95 -14.76 -8.25 -17.30
C PRO A 95 -14.25 -9.61 -17.80
N SER A 96 -13.14 -9.62 -18.46
CA SER A 96 -12.53 -10.88 -18.96
C SER A 96 -11.62 -11.61 -17.95
N UNK A 97 -11.28 -10.95 -17.06
CA UNK A 97 -10.43 -11.49 -16.04
C UNK A 97 -11.15 -12.36 -15.08
N UNK A 98 -10.57 -12.94 -14.41
CA UNK A 98 -11.06 -13.79 -13.37
C UNK A 98 -11.84 -13.06 -12.30
N UNK A 99 -11.75 -11.90 -12.28
CA UNK A 99 -12.51 -11.12 -11.38
C UNK A 99 -13.97 -11.22 -11.63
N LEU A 100 -14.41 -11.23 -12.83
CA LEU A 100 -15.86 -11.28 -13.11
C LEU A 100 -16.53 -12.55 -12.57
N LYS A 101 -15.87 -13.68 -12.71
CA LYS A 101 -16.35 -14.95 -12.14
C LYS A 101 -16.61 -14.87 -10.63
N ALA A 102 -15.79 -14.15 -9.91
CA ALA A 102 -15.93 -13.95 -8.47
C ALA A 102 -17.19 -13.14 -8.11
N PHE A 103 -17.70 -12.35 -9.06
CA PHE A 103 -18.91 -11.56 -8.93
C PHE A 103 -20.12 -12.23 -9.64
N ASP A 104 -20.12 -13.55 -9.73
CA ASP A 104 -21.21 -14.34 -10.35
C ASP A 104 -21.49 -13.97 -11.83
N ASN A 105 -20.46 -13.51 -12.53
CA ASN A 105 -20.54 -12.97 -13.89
C ASN A 105 -21.42 -11.70 -14.01
N ASP A 106 -21.60 -10.98 -12.91
CA ASP A 106 -22.37 -9.74 -12.87
C ASP A 106 -21.41 -8.53 -13.04
N GLU A 107 -21.39 -7.95 -14.24
CA GLU A 107 -20.56 -6.77 -14.55
C GLU A 107 -20.93 -5.54 -13.70
N ALA A 108 -22.19 -5.40 -13.32
CA ALA A 108 -22.60 -4.26 -12.48
C ALA A 108 -21.98 -4.37 -11.08
N LYS A 109 -21.95 -5.58 -10.52
CA LYS A 109 -21.23 -5.84 -9.25
C LYS A 109 -19.74 -5.57 -9.40
N LEU A 110 -19.11 -6.08 -10.46
CA LEU A 110 -17.70 -5.83 -10.73
C LEU A 110 -17.41 -4.32 -10.80
N LYS A 111 -18.17 -3.57 -11.58
CA LYS A 111 -18.05 -2.12 -11.74
C LYS A 111 -18.31 -1.34 -10.44
N ALA A 112 -19.08 -1.91 -9.51
CA ALA A 112 -19.29 -1.33 -8.18
C ALA A 112 -18.05 -1.44 -7.29
N HIS A 113 -17.13 -2.35 -7.58
CA HIS A 113 -15.94 -2.63 -6.78
C HIS A 113 -14.64 -2.20 -7.47
N PHE A 114 -14.66 -1.97 -8.78
CA PHE A 114 -13.49 -1.58 -9.56
C PHE A 114 -13.70 -0.20 -10.20
N PHE A 115 -12.78 0.71 -9.94
CA PHE A 115 -12.91 2.13 -10.29
C PHE A 115 -11.87 2.51 -11.34
N HIS A 116 -12.34 2.99 -12.51
CA HIS A 116 -11.46 3.64 -13.47
C HIS A 116 -11.12 5.03 -12.94
N GLN A 117 -10.04 5.14 -12.18
CA GLN A 117 -9.57 6.41 -11.63
C GLN A 117 -8.11 6.33 -11.17
N ASN A 118 -7.46 7.47 -11.09
CA ASN A 118 -6.12 7.56 -10.48
C ASN A 118 -6.22 7.18 -8.99
N GLY A 119 -5.44 6.17 -8.56
CA GLY A 119 -5.43 5.67 -7.18
C GLY A 119 -4.98 6.68 -6.14
N LEU A 120 -4.26 7.73 -6.55
CA LEU A 120 -3.86 8.83 -5.66
C LEU A 120 -5.00 9.79 -5.37
N SER A 121 -6.07 9.77 -6.18
CA SER A 121 -7.26 10.60 -5.99
C SER A 121 -8.22 9.99 -4.97
N PRO A 122 -9.01 10.83 -4.27
CA PRO A 122 -10.08 10.33 -3.40
C PRO A 122 -11.10 9.49 -4.18
N ILE A 123 -11.61 8.43 -3.56
CA ILE A 123 -12.63 7.57 -4.19
C ILE A 123 -13.95 8.34 -4.32
N LYS A 124 -14.53 8.35 -5.51
CA LYS A 124 -15.78 9.07 -5.79
C LYS A 124 -17.01 8.26 -5.34
N TRP A 125 -17.06 7.95 -4.03
CA TRP A 125 -18.10 7.10 -3.41
C TRP A 125 -19.52 7.54 -3.67
N LYS A 126 -19.81 8.84 -3.64
CA LYS A 126 -21.17 9.35 -3.80
C LYS A 126 -21.77 8.97 -5.15
N GLN A 127 -21.03 9.24 -6.22
CA GLN A 127 -21.45 8.87 -7.59
C GLN A 127 -21.59 7.35 -7.75
N HIS A 128 -20.70 6.61 -7.13
CA HIS A 128 -20.68 5.16 -7.18
C HIS A 128 -21.87 4.55 -6.42
N LYS A 129 -22.17 5.05 -5.21
CA LYS A 129 -23.30 4.60 -4.39
C LYS A 129 -24.64 4.81 -5.08
N GLU A 130 -24.83 5.96 -5.70
CA GLU A 130 -26.07 6.27 -6.42
C GLU A 130 -26.32 5.30 -7.58
N LYS A 131 -25.27 4.85 -8.23
CA LYS A 131 -25.36 3.98 -9.42
C LYS A 131 -25.44 2.49 -9.09
N TYR A 132 -24.70 2.01 -8.08
CA TYR A 132 -24.48 0.57 -7.87
C TYR A 132 -24.88 0.04 -6.49
N TYR A 133 -25.02 0.88 -5.46
CA TYR A 133 -25.13 0.43 -4.07
C TYR A 133 -26.51 0.67 -3.43
N GLY A 134 -27.55 0.81 -4.19
CA GLY A 134 -28.90 1.10 -3.65
C GLY A 134 -29.40 0.16 -2.55
N LYS A 135 -28.78 -1.02 -2.38
CA LYS A 135 -29.16 -2.02 -1.37
C LYS A 135 -28.00 -2.45 -0.44
N LEU A 136 -26.78 -1.98 -0.66
CA LEU A 136 -25.66 -2.35 0.17
C LEU A 136 -25.52 -1.38 1.35
N LYS A 137 -26.11 -1.75 2.48
CA LYS A 137 -25.90 -1.08 3.77
C LYS A 137 -24.50 -1.38 4.27
N ARG A 138 -23.47 -0.77 3.66
CA ARG A 138 -22.11 -0.91 4.14
C ARG A 138 -21.66 0.34 4.86
N ALA A 139 -21.83 0.29 6.16
CA ALA A 139 -21.30 1.29 7.09
C ALA A 139 -19.77 1.26 7.13
N ASP A 140 -19.16 0.14 6.73
CA ASP A 140 -17.77 -0.19 7.08
C ASP A 140 -16.72 0.35 6.11
N VAL A 141 -17.12 0.81 4.92
CA VAL A 141 -16.20 1.39 3.94
C VAL A 141 -16.40 2.91 3.85
N LYS A 142 -16.80 3.52 4.94
CA LYS A 142 -16.86 4.98 5.04
C LYS A 142 -15.45 5.57 5.10
N ASN A 143 -15.27 6.65 4.38
CA ASN A 143 -14.06 7.48 4.44
C ASN A 143 -12.77 6.78 3.99
N GLU A 144 -12.89 5.88 3.01
CA GLU A 144 -11.73 5.21 2.43
C GLU A 144 -10.85 4.49 3.47
N GLN A 145 -11.48 3.77 4.39
CA GLN A 145 -10.78 3.04 5.44
C GLN A 145 -10.92 1.53 5.25
N PHE A 146 -9.86 0.90 4.79
CA PHE A 146 -9.81 -0.53 4.47
C PHE A 146 -9.01 -1.31 5.53
N ASN A 147 -9.41 -2.57 5.76
CA ASN A 147 -8.69 -3.47 6.66
C ASN A 147 -7.31 -3.82 6.12
N LEU A 148 -7.20 -3.99 4.80
CA LEU A 148 -5.94 -4.28 4.11
C LEU A 148 -5.82 -3.38 2.87
N VAL A 149 -4.66 -2.73 2.75
CA VAL A 149 -4.23 -2.07 1.51
C VAL A 149 -3.04 -2.87 0.97
N ILE A 150 -3.16 -3.41 -0.24
CA ILE A 150 -2.16 -4.30 -0.81
C ILE A 150 -1.91 -3.94 -2.27
N GLY A 151 -0.67 -4.07 -2.72
CA GLY A 151 -0.38 -3.86 -4.14
C GLY A 151 1.09 -3.64 -4.46
N ASN A 152 1.31 -3.47 -5.75
CA ASN A 152 2.60 -3.11 -6.33
C ASN A 152 2.40 -1.83 -7.16
N PRO A 153 2.40 -0.66 -6.52
CA PRO A 153 2.13 0.59 -7.23
C PRO A 153 3.23 0.92 -8.24
N PRO A 154 2.96 1.81 -9.22
CA PRO A 154 3.98 2.19 -10.18
C PRO A 154 5.20 2.82 -9.50
N TYR A 155 6.39 2.58 -10.07
CA TYR A 155 7.63 3.16 -9.60
C TYR A 155 8.61 3.34 -10.75
N GLY A 156 9.70 4.05 -10.51
CA GLY A 156 10.73 4.33 -11.50
C GLY A 156 11.36 5.71 -11.34
N GLY A 157 11.07 6.37 -10.25
CA GLY A 157 11.62 7.69 -9.93
C GLY A 157 10.98 8.83 -10.74
N ILE A 158 9.97 8.53 -11.52
CA ILE A 158 9.25 9.53 -12.34
C ILE A 158 8.14 10.13 -11.49
N GLY A 159 7.99 11.44 -11.55
CA GLY A 159 6.87 12.14 -10.92
C GLY A 159 5.59 12.04 -11.75
N ILE A 160 4.56 12.71 -11.29
CA ILE A 160 3.26 12.75 -11.97
C ILE A 160 3.33 13.77 -13.12
N ASP A 161 3.00 13.35 -14.33
CA ASP A 161 2.84 14.27 -15.47
C ASP A 161 1.38 14.75 -15.51
N LEU A 162 1.14 15.91 -14.95
CA LEU A 162 -0.20 16.50 -14.91
C LEU A 162 -0.72 16.90 -16.30
N SER A 163 0.17 17.07 -17.30
CA SER A 163 -0.24 17.41 -18.66
C SER A 163 -0.99 16.28 -19.37
N GLN A 164 -0.80 15.05 -18.92
CA GLN A 164 -1.46 13.87 -19.49
C GLN A 164 -2.90 13.67 -18.98
N HIS A 165 -3.34 14.49 -18.03
CA HIS A 165 -4.70 14.42 -17.47
C HIS A 165 -5.59 15.51 -18.07
N PRO A 166 -6.90 15.24 -18.30
CA PRO A 166 -7.85 16.32 -18.57
C PRO A 166 -7.78 17.39 -17.48
N THR A 167 -7.91 18.64 -17.84
CA THR A 167 -7.72 19.79 -16.93
C THR A 167 -8.47 19.64 -15.59
N LYS A 168 -9.70 19.16 -15.64
CA LYS A 168 -10.52 18.93 -14.42
C LYS A 168 -9.90 17.87 -13.52
N GLU A 169 -9.47 16.74 -14.08
CA GLU A 169 -8.85 15.64 -13.33
C GLU A 169 -7.50 16.05 -12.78
N ALA A 170 -6.69 16.77 -13.55
CA ALA A 170 -5.42 17.33 -13.08
C ALA A 170 -5.63 18.24 -11.86
N LEU A 171 -6.64 19.10 -11.90
CA LEU A 171 -6.97 19.99 -10.79
C LEU A 171 -7.45 19.22 -9.54
N GLU A 172 -8.29 18.20 -9.73
CA GLU A 172 -8.75 17.32 -8.64
C GLU A 172 -7.56 16.59 -8.01
N LEU A 173 -6.68 16.04 -8.82
CA LEU A 173 -5.47 15.33 -8.38
C LEU A 173 -4.52 16.27 -7.63
N LEU A 174 -4.24 17.45 -8.17
CA LEU A 174 -3.42 18.47 -7.49
C LEU A 174 -4.01 18.84 -6.12
N THR A 175 -5.33 19.05 -6.07
CA THR A 175 -6.03 19.40 -4.83
C THR A 175 -5.91 18.28 -3.79
N ALA A 176 -5.97 17.03 -4.23
CA ALA A 176 -5.78 15.87 -3.36
C ALA A 176 -4.32 15.78 -2.87
N LEU A 177 -3.35 15.89 -3.77
CA LEU A 177 -1.92 15.75 -3.47
C LEU A 177 -1.39 16.86 -2.55
N ARG A 178 -1.94 18.07 -2.65
CA ARG A 178 -1.60 19.16 -1.72
C ARG A 178 -1.91 18.84 -0.25
N LYS A 179 -2.77 17.85 0.01
CA LYS A 179 -3.10 17.39 1.37
C LYS A 179 -2.15 16.30 1.87
N PHE A 180 -1.23 15.83 1.04
CA PHE A 180 -0.27 14.79 1.44
C PHE A 180 0.78 15.37 2.39
N ARG A 181 0.96 14.69 3.52
CA ARG A 181 1.87 15.10 4.59
C ARG A 181 3.34 14.78 4.29
N ILE A 182 3.59 13.92 3.32
CA ILE A 182 4.95 13.53 2.92
C ILE A 182 5.77 14.74 2.41
N PHE A 183 5.12 15.75 1.84
CA PHE A 183 5.78 16.98 1.43
C PHE A 183 6.36 17.74 2.63
N ALA A 184 5.60 17.84 3.72
CA ALA A 184 6.07 18.46 4.97
C ALA A 184 7.21 17.64 5.59
N ALA A 185 7.12 16.32 5.57
CA ALA A 185 8.18 15.43 6.05
C ALA A 185 9.49 15.65 5.27
N LYS A 186 9.42 15.84 3.95
CA LYS A 186 10.58 16.13 3.09
C LYS A 186 11.27 17.44 3.48
N VAL A 187 10.50 18.49 3.72
CA VAL A 187 11.03 19.82 4.14
C VAL A 187 11.68 19.72 5.52
N ASN A 188 11.01 19.08 6.48
CA ASN A 188 11.52 18.93 7.85
C ASN A 188 12.78 18.05 7.90
N GLY A 189 12.82 16.98 7.14
CA GLY A 189 14.00 16.12 7.01
C GLY A 189 15.22 16.85 6.43
N SER A 190 15.01 17.79 5.52
CA SER A 190 16.07 18.63 4.96
C SER A 190 16.60 19.63 5.99
N LYS A 191 15.74 20.22 6.81
CA LYS A 191 16.11 21.14 7.89
C LYS A 191 16.94 20.43 8.98
N LYS A 192 16.53 19.24 9.41
CA LYS A 192 17.30 18.43 10.38
C LYS A 192 18.73 18.10 9.90
N ARG A 193 18.95 17.99 8.60
CA ARG A 193 20.30 17.73 8.05
C ARG A 193 21.19 18.97 8.07
N SER A 194 20.64 20.16 7.86
CA SER A 194 21.42 21.40 7.83
C SER A 194 21.82 21.89 9.24
N SER A 195 21.16 21.38 10.28
CA SER A 195 21.34 21.82 11.68
C SER A 195 22.14 20.85 12.54
N ARG A 196 22.91 19.91 11.95
CA ARG A 196 23.81 19.02 12.72
C ARG A 196 25.04 19.72 13.19
N GLU A 197 24.90 20.60 14.21
CA GLU A 197 25.92 20.93 15.17
C GLU A 197 25.44 20.49 16.56
N PRO A 198 26.34 19.99 17.44
CA PRO A 198 25.90 19.35 18.67
C PRO A 198 25.58 20.36 19.75
N ASN A 199 24.31 20.68 19.95
CA ASN A 199 23.82 21.30 21.17
C ASN A 199 22.56 20.57 21.64
N LEU A 200 22.73 19.78 22.70
CA LEU A 200 21.83 18.72 23.08
C LEU A 200 20.71 19.13 24.07
N GLU A 201 20.58 20.40 24.44
CA GLU A 201 19.71 20.77 25.58
C GLU A 201 18.49 21.64 25.27
N LEU A 202 18.23 21.94 24.00
CA LEU A 202 17.10 22.84 23.64
C LEU A 202 15.93 22.18 22.92
N PHE A 203 15.92 20.86 22.79
CA PHE A 203 15.01 20.21 21.85
C PHE A 203 13.69 19.68 22.42
N ASP A 204 13.56 19.48 23.73
CA ASP A 204 12.37 18.83 24.28
C ASP A 204 11.13 19.73 24.32
N ASN A 205 11.27 21.02 24.25
CA ASN A 205 10.14 21.96 24.32
C ASN A 205 9.64 22.48 22.96
N LEU A 206 10.36 22.23 21.87
CA LEU A 206 10.00 22.76 20.55
C LEU A 206 9.22 21.76 19.68
N VAL A 207 9.20 20.48 20.06
CA VAL A 207 8.56 19.43 19.25
C VAL A 207 7.05 19.45 19.39
N ALA A 208 6.52 19.95 20.49
CA ALA A 208 5.08 19.92 20.77
C ALA A 208 4.25 21.00 20.03
N GLU A 209 4.88 22.10 19.62
CA GLU A 209 4.14 23.24 19.04
C GLU A 209 4.23 23.40 17.52
N GLN A 210 5.17 22.73 16.85
CA GLN A 210 5.39 22.90 15.39
C GLN A 210 4.65 21.89 14.50
N THR A 211 3.76 21.10 15.05
CA THR A 211 2.83 20.30 14.22
C THR A 211 1.66 21.15 13.69
N VAL A 212 1.67 22.44 13.95
CA VAL A 212 0.59 23.35 13.53
C VAL A 212 0.93 23.98 12.19
N ALA A 213 0.17 23.57 11.22
CA ALA A 213 -0.16 24.34 10.02
C ALA A 213 1.01 24.76 9.10
N TYR A 214 1.64 23.81 8.41
CA TYR A 214 1.91 24.08 7.02
C TYR A 214 0.55 24.14 6.34
N SER A 215 0.06 25.33 6.04
CA SER A 215 -1.08 25.46 5.14
C SER A 215 -0.63 24.86 3.80
N ASN A 216 -1.20 23.72 3.45
CA ASN A 216 -0.84 22.95 2.25
C ASN A 216 -1.09 23.72 0.93
N SER A 217 -1.56 24.97 1.04
CA SER A 217 -1.74 25.90 -0.10
C SER A 217 -0.42 26.39 -0.71
N SER A 218 0.73 26.17 -0.05
CA SER A 218 2.03 26.63 -0.54
C SER A 218 2.77 25.62 -1.43
N ILE A 219 2.32 24.35 -1.51
CA ILE A 219 2.98 23.33 -2.32
C ILE A 219 2.71 23.61 -3.80
N SER A 220 3.75 23.89 -4.54
CA SER A 220 3.66 24.19 -5.97
C SER A 220 3.39 22.92 -6.80
N SER A 221 2.81 23.08 -7.99
CA SER A 221 2.61 21.97 -8.93
C SER A 221 3.94 21.30 -9.28
N LYS A 222 4.99 22.10 -9.45
CA LYS A 222 6.35 21.61 -9.76
C LYS A 222 6.93 20.71 -8.66
N GLU A 223 6.68 21.02 -7.40
CA GLU A 223 7.09 20.16 -6.28
C GLU A 223 6.34 18.83 -6.29
N ILE A 224 5.04 18.87 -6.60
CA ILE A 224 4.20 17.68 -6.72
C ILE A 224 4.70 16.81 -7.87
N GLU A 225 4.91 17.40 -9.04
CA GLU A 225 5.41 16.72 -10.24
C GLU A 225 6.81 16.12 -10.05
N SER A 226 7.65 16.74 -9.21
CA SER A 226 9.01 16.24 -8.92
C SER A 226 9.05 15.12 -7.89
N MET A 227 7.97 14.85 -7.17
CA MET A 227 7.92 13.79 -6.15
C MET A 227 7.82 12.43 -6.84
N PRO A 228 8.72 11.47 -6.55
CA PRO A 228 8.59 10.12 -7.12
C PRO A 228 7.22 9.50 -6.81
N ILE A 229 6.60 8.92 -7.81
CA ILE A 229 5.23 8.39 -7.72
C ILE A 229 5.12 7.32 -6.63
N GLU A 230 6.14 6.50 -6.48
CA GLU A 230 6.20 5.48 -5.43
C GLU A 230 6.12 6.07 -4.00
N VAL A 231 6.67 7.27 -3.80
CA VAL A 231 6.61 7.98 -2.51
C VAL A 231 5.17 8.44 -2.23
N LEU A 232 4.50 8.95 -3.24
CA LEU A 232 3.09 9.36 -3.13
C LEU A 232 2.19 8.15 -2.82
N PHE A 233 2.43 7.02 -3.47
CA PHE A 233 1.67 5.78 -3.20
C PHE A 233 1.90 5.25 -1.79
N ILE A 234 3.10 5.39 -1.20
CA ILE A 234 3.34 5.01 0.21
C ILE A 234 2.38 5.78 1.12
N GLU A 235 2.28 7.10 0.98
CA GLU A 235 1.31 7.86 1.78
C GLU A 235 -0.13 7.45 1.46
N ARG A 236 -0.46 7.24 0.18
CA ARG A 236 -1.81 6.84 -0.22
C ARG A 236 -2.22 5.51 0.41
N PHE A 237 -1.34 4.52 0.46
CA PHE A 237 -1.57 3.25 1.14
C PHE A 237 -1.90 3.47 2.63
N ILE A 238 -1.12 4.34 3.29
CA ILE A 238 -1.35 4.69 4.71
C ILE A 238 -2.71 5.39 4.87
N GLN A 239 -3.07 6.33 3.98
CA GLN A 239 -4.36 7.03 4.03
C GLN A 239 -5.54 6.07 3.88
N LEU A 240 -5.48 5.16 2.91
CA LEU A 240 -6.54 4.19 2.62
C LEU A 240 -6.70 3.14 3.71
N CYS A 241 -5.67 2.86 4.47
CA CYS A 241 -5.71 1.88 5.55
C CYS A 241 -6.43 2.46 6.78
N LYS A 242 -7.33 1.69 7.38
CA LYS A 242 -7.96 2.07 8.66
C LYS A 242 -6.96 1.94 9.81
N GLU A 243 -7.21 2.60 10.92
CA GLU A 243 -6.42 2.42 12.15
C GLU A 243 -6.49 0.95 12.60
N GLY A 244 -5.33 0.37 12.93
CA GLY A 244 -5.19 -1.05 13.25
C GLY A 244 -5.20 -1.97 12.04
N GLY A 245 -5.40 -1.43 10.83
CA GLY A 245 -5.38 -2.21 9.59
C GLY A 245 -3.98 -2.53 9.10
N TRP A 246 -3.91 -3.29 8.02
CA TRP A 246 -2.67 -3.83 7.46
C TRP A 246 -2.33 -3.20 6.11
N ILE A 247 -1.05 -3.07 5.85
CA ILE A 247 -0.51 -2.62 4.56
C ILE A 247 0.53 -3.64 4.10
N ALA A 248 0.43 -4.09 2.86
CA ALA A 248 1.45 -4.92 2.21
C ALA A 248 1.78 -4.31 0.85
N ILE A 249 2.94 -3.69 0.74
CA ILE A 249 3.32 -2.90 -0.43
C ILE A 249 4.69 -3.32 -0.96
N ILE A 250 4.80 -3.46 -2.28
CA ILE A 250 6.08 -3.67 -2.97
C ILE A 250 6.65 -2.29 -3.32
N ILE A 251 7.89 -2.04 -2.92
CA ILE A 251 8.58 -0.77 -3.16
C ILE A 251 9.98 -1.01 -3.71
N PRO A 252 10.54 -0.06 -4.48
CA PRO A 252 11.95 -0.16 -4.86
C PRO A 252 12.87 -0.01 -3.63
N ASP A 253 13.95 -0.79 -3.60
CA ASP A 253 14.93 -0.81 -2.51
C ASP A 253 15.54 0.58 -2.24
N GLY A 254 15.54 1.46 -3.24
CA GLY A 254 16.01 2.84 -3.08
C GLY A 254 15.30 3.60 -1.97
N ILE A 255 14.03 3.29 -1.69
CA ILE A 255 13.29 3.89 -0.56
C ILE A 255 13.97 3.53 0.78
N LEU A 256 14.42 2.28 0.91
CA LEU A 256 15.04 1.78 2.14
C LEU A 256 16.52 2.16 2.25
N ALA A 257 17.24 2.21 1.12
CA ALA A 257 18.70 2.32 1.09
C ALA A 257 19.24 3.73 0.85
N ASN A 258 18.57 4.53 0.00
CA ASN A 258 19.11 5.83 -0.41
C ASN A 258 18.99 6.86 0.72
N SER A 259 20.08 7.61 0.93
CA SER A 259 20.15 8.63 1.97
C SER A 259 19.13 9.77 1.78
N ASN A 260 18.82 10.13 0.54
CA ASN A 260 17.83 11.18 0.22
C ASN A 260 16.37 10.73 0.48
N MET A 261 16.15 9.44 0.74
CA MET A 261 14.82 8.88 1.07
C MET A 261 14.62 8.70 2.60
N HIS A 262 15.50 9.24 3.42
CA HIS A 262 15.39 9.15 4.89
C HIS A 262 14.04 9.67 5.40
N TYR A 263 13.58 10.82 4.87
CA TYR A 263 12.29 11.39 5.25
C TYR A 263 11.10 10.44 4.98
N VAL A 264 11.19 9.60 3.95
CA VAL A 264 10.15 8.60 3.65
C VAL A 264 10.14 7.51 4.71
N ARG A 265 11.33 7.04 5.11
CA ARG A 265 11.46 6.03 6.17
C ARG A 265 10.95 6.54 7.51
N GLU A 266 11.28 7.78 7.86
CA GLU A 266 10.73 8.46 9.05
C GLU A 266 9.21 8.54 8.96
N PHE A 267 8.68 8.98 7.80
CA PHE A 267 7.24 9.08 7.58
C PHE A 267 6.52 7.73 7.76
N ILE A 268 7.10 6.64 7.23
CA ILE A 268 6.56 5.28 7.43
C ILE A 268 6.56 4.93 8.92
N ALA A 269 7.68 5.14 9.61
CA ALA A 269 7.83 4.80 11.05
C ALA A 269 6.90 5.62 11.96
N ASP A 270 6.65 6.89 11.62
CA ASP A 270 5.76 7.78 12.39
C ASP A 270 4.27 7.41 12.24
N ASN A 271 3.90 6.75 11.15
CA ASN A 271 2.49 6.48 10.82
C ASN A 271 2.13 4.99 10.88
N THR A 272 3.13 4.11 10.98
CA THR A 272 2.91 2.65 10.97
C THR A 272 3.93 1.93 11.86
N LYS A 273 3.56 0.75 12.29
CA LYS A 273 4.49 -0.23 12.85
C LYS A 273 5.00 -1.12 11.71
N VAL A 274 6.31 -1.19 11.52
CA VAL A 274 6.93 -2.09 10.54
C VAL A 274 6.96 -3.51 11.14
N GLU A 275 6.24 -4.44 10.54
CA GLU A 275 6.17 -5.84 11.02
C GLU A 275 7.19 -6.72 10.32
N ALA A 276 7.36 -6.55 9.00
CA ALA A 276 8.35 -7.32 8.24
C ALA A 276 8.84 -6.55 7.00
N ILE A 277 10.07 -6.83 6.61
CA ILE A 277 10.67 -6.38 5.34
C ILE A 277 11.28 -7.61 4.66
N VAL A 278 10.85 -7.90 3.43
CA VAL A 278 11.38 -9.01 2.64
C VAL A 278 11.98 -8.47 1.33
N SER A 279 13.28 -8.56 1.20
CA SER A 279 14.00 -8.13 -0.01
C SER A 279 13.87 -9.19 -1.11
N LEU A 280 13.36 -8.79 -2.27
CA LEU A 280 13.22 -9.66 -3.44
C LEU A 280 14.48 -9.60 -4.32
N PRO A 281 14.80 -10.67 -5.06
CA PRO A 281 15.95 -10.67 -5.95
C PRO A 281 15.69 -9.79 -7.21
N ARG A 282 16.74 -9.37 -7.88
CA ARG A 282 16.66 -8.51 -9.07
C ARG A 282 15.90 -9.17 -10.24
N ASP A 283 15.77 -10.48 -10.24
CA ASP A 283 15.03 -11.21 -11.28
C ASP A 283 13.52 -11.33 -11.00
N ALA A 284 13.05 -10.86 -9.84
CA ALA A 284 11.65 -10.92 -9.46
C ALA A 284 10.72 -10.30 -10.52
N PHE A 285 11.13 -9.17 -11.11
CA PHE A 285 10.37 -8.44 -12.12
C PHE A 285 11.05 -8.42 -13.51
N LYS A 286 12.06 -9.26 -13.74
CA LYS A 286 12.77 -9.35 -15.03
C LYS A 286 11.84 -9.72 -16.19
N HIS A 287 10.82 -10.53 -15.91
CA HIS A 287 9.82 -10.96 -16.91
C HIS A 287 8.98 -9.79 -17.47
N VAL A 288 8.88 -8.68 -16.74
CA VAL A 288 8.16 -7.47 -17.19
C VAL A 288 9.11 -6.34 -17.61
N GLY A 289 10.39 -6.65 -17.77
CA GLY A 289 11.36 -5.74 -18.37
C GLY A 289 12.09 -4.80 -17.41
N THR A 290 12.00 -5.03 -16.09
CA THR A 290 12.78 -4.27 -15.11
C THR A 290 13.70 -5.19 -14.31
N SER A 291 14.87 -4.68 -13.95
CA SER A 291 15.80 -5.30 -13.00
C SER A 291 15.91 -4.49 -11.72
N ALA A 292 14.93 -3.62 -11.48
CA ALA A 292 14.85 -2.86 -10.23
C ALA A 292 14.79 -3.82 -9.05
N LYS A 293 15.66 -3.61 -8.08
CA LYS A 293 15.62 -4.37 -6.83
C LYS A 293 14.49 -3.80 -5.98
N THR A 294 13.65 -4.69 -5.45
CA THR A 294 12.45 -4.31 -4.69
C THR A 294 12.40 -5.05 -3.37
N SER A 295 11.64 -4.49 -2.44
CA SER A 295 11.31 -5.12 -1.16
C SER A 295 9.81 -5.08 -0.93
N ILE A 296 9.30 -6.06 -0.21
CA ILE A 296 7.93 -6.06 0.29
C ILE A 296 7.96 -5.52 1.73
N LEU A 297 7.17 -4.49 1.99
CA LEU A 297 6.93 -3.98 3.34
C LEU A 297 5.59 -4.51 3.85
N PHE A 298 5.60 -5.06 5.05
CA PHE A 298 4.41 -5.44 5.80
C PHE A 298 4.30 -4.51 7.01
N LEU A 299 3.24 -3.71 7.03
CA LEU A 299 3.05 -2.64 8.00
C LEU A 299 1.69 -2.78 8.67
N LYS A 300 1.60 -2.37 9.92
CA LYS A 300 0.34 -2.19 10.62
C LYS A 300 0.14 -0.69 10.85
N LYS A 301 -1.02 -0.15 10.47
CA LYS A 301 -1.33 1.27 10.70
C LYS A 301 -1.63 1.46 12.18
N GLN A 302 -0.65 1.90 12.90
CA GLN A 302 -0.76 2.27 14.31
C GLN A 302 0.44 3.16 14.68
N LYS A 303 0.20 4.14 15.50
CA LYS A 303 1.30 4.92 16.08
C LYS A 303 2.03 4.04 17.10
N THR A 304 3.34 4.02 17.03
CA THR A 304 4.18 3.28 17.99
C THR A 304 4.78 4.28 18.99
N GLU A 305 4.36 4.16 20.24
CA GLU A 305 4.94 4.94 21.33
C GLU A 305 6.31 4.41 21.73
N ASN A 306 6.54 3.13 21.48
CA ASN A 306 7.81 2.47 21.79
C ASN A 306 8.51 2.04 20.50
N LEU A 307 9.66 2.62 20.22
CA LEU A 307 10.46 2.36 19.03
C LEU A 307 11.23 1.03 19.07
N LYS A 308 11.25 0.35 20.23
CA LYS A 308 11.96 -0.94 20.38
C LYS A 308 10.99 -2.11 20.26
N TYR A 309 10.76 -2.56 19.06
CA TYR A 309 9.96 -3.76 18.78
C TYR A 309 10.68 -4.62 17.74
N PRO A 310 10.48 -5.95 17.78
CA PRO A 310 11.12 -6.82 16.79
C PRO A 310 10.50 -6.63 15.40
N VAL A 311 11.36 -6.59 14.38
CA VAL A 311 10.99 -6.54 12.97
C VAL A 311 11.58 -7.77 12.28
N PHE A 312 10.77 -8.48 11.51
CA PHE A 312 11.24 -9.61 10.72
C PHE A 312 11.94 -9.10 9.45
N LEU A 313 13.18 -9.53 9.24
CA LEU A 313 13.97 -9.17 8.07
C LEU A 313 14.39 -10.43 7.32
N ALA A 314 14.07 -10.49 6.02
CA ALA A 314 14.46 -11.61 5.16
C ALA A 314 14.90 -11.14 3.78
N SER A 315 15.69 -11.96 3.10
CA SER A 315 16.12 -11.69 1.74
C SER A 315 16.06 -12.97 0.91
N LEU A 316 15.46 -12.88 -0.27
CA LEU A 316 15.43 -13.96 -1.25
C LEU A 316 16.54 -13.72 -2.29
N ASN A 317 17.40 -14.70 -2.47
CA ASN A 317 18.54 -14.58 -3.41
C ASN A 317 18.16 -14.89 -4.86
N LYS A 318 17.19 -15.80 -5.06
CA LYS A 318 16.64 -16.17 -6.38
C LYS A 318 15.13 -16.26 -6.28
N MET A 319 14.45 -15.96 -7.38
CA MET A 319 12.98 -16.06 -7.44
C MET A 319 12.54 -17.53 -7.53
N GLU A 320 12.44 -18.19 -6.38
CA GLU A 320 12.05 -19.59 -6.23
C GLU A 320 10.93 -19.73 -5.18
N GLU A 321 9.90 -20.49 -5.54
CA GLU A 321 8.74 -20.75 -4.67
C GLU A 321 9.15 -21.36 -3.32
N LYS A 322 10.12 -22.30 -3.36
CA LYS A 322 10.65 -22.94 -2.14
C LYS A 322 11.25 -21.91 -1.17
N GLY A 323 11.97 -20.91 -1.68
CA GLY A 323 12.54 -19.85 -0.86
C GLY A 323 11.45 -18.97 -0.22
N LEU A 324 10.42 -18.61 -0.98
CA LEU A 324 9.29 -17.85 -0.46
C LEU A 324 8.55 -18.60 0.64
N LYS A 325 8.31 -19.91 0.43
CA LYS A 325 7.67 -20.78 1.41
C LYS A 325 8.50 -20.87 2.70
N MET A 326 9.81 -21.05 2.59
CA MET A 326 10.71 -21.09 3.75
C MET A 326 10.64 -19.77 4.55
N ILE A 327 10.64 -18.63 3.88
CA ILE A 327 10.53 -17.31 4.54
C ILE A 327 9.18 -17.19 5.25
N SER A 328 8.08 -17.65 4.64
CA SER A 328 6.76 -17.58 5.29
C SER A 328 6.67 -18.45 6.53
N GLU A 329 7.28 -19.65 6.52
CA GLU A 329 7.38 -20.54 7.68
C GLU A 329 8.20 -19.88 8.81
N GLN A 330 9.37 -19.32 8.47
CA GLN A 330 10.23 -18.59 9.42
C GLN A 330 9.50 -17.37 10.01
N TYR A 331 8.72 -16.65 9.17
CA TYR A 331 7.91 -15.53 9.65
C TYR A 331 6.87 -16.01 10.67
N LYS A 332 6.19 -17.10 10.39
CA LYS A 332 5.18 -17.68 11.29
C LYS A 332 5.79 -18.02 12.66
N GLU A 333 6.96 -18.67 12.69
CA GLU A 333 7.70 -18.96 13.92
C GLU A 333 8.06 -17.66 14.65
N PHE A 334 8.70 -16.71 13.97
CA PHE A 334 9.08 -15.40 14.52
C PHE A 334 7.86 -14.68 15.13
N TYR A 335 6.73 -14.67 14.45
CA TYR A 335 5.53 -13.95 14.87
C TYR A 335 4.99 -14.46 16.21
N TYR A 336 5.00 -15.78 16.39
CA TYR A 336 4.52 -16.39 17.64
C TYR A 336 5.56 -16.34 18.76
N GLU A 337 6.83 -16.57 18.49
CA GLU A 337 7.89 -16.61 19.51
C GLU A 337 8.33 -15.22 19.99
N ALA A 338 8.63 -14.32 19.08
CA ALA A 338 9.11 -12.98 19.43
C ALA A 338 8.07 -12.20 20.24
N ARG A 339 6.81 -12.46 19.96
CA ARG A 339 5.70 -11.80 20.66
C ARG A 339 5.52 -12.33 22.08
N LEU A 340 5.72 -13.62 22.30
CA LEU A 340 5.70 -14.20 23.65
C LEU A 340 6.80 -13.57 24.53
N LYS A 341 8.01 -13.48 24.02
CA LYS A 341 9.15 -12.85 24.72
C LYS A 341 8.90 -11.35 24.98
N TYR A 342 8.33 -10.64 24.02
CA TYR A 342 8.03 -9.22 24.19
C TYR A 342 6.97 -8.99 25.28
N LEU A 343 5.92 -9.79 25.31
CA LEU A 343 4.88 -9.74 26.34
C LEU A 343 5.43 -10.08 27.72
N GLN A 344 6.31 -11.07 27.83
CA GLN A 344 6.96 -11.42 29.09
C GLN A 344 7.82 -10.28 29.65
N ASN A 345 8.58 -9.60 28.76
CA ASN A 345 9.45 -8.49 29.17
C ASN A 345 8.68 -7.19 29.46
N SER A 346 7.47 -7.03 28.96
CA SER A 346 6.64 -5.85 29.24
C SER A 346 5.82 -5.97 30.55
N LEU A 347 5.82 -7.16 31.14
CA LEU A 347 5.17 -7.45 32.44
C LEU A 347 6.15 -7.38 33.63
N LEU A 348 7.44 -7.22 33.34
CA LEU A 348 8.52 -6.99 34.31
C LEU A 348 8.89 -5.50 34.38
#